data_c4dc9af5d133b967edb54548307c7464
#
_entry.id   c4dc9af5d133b967edb54548307c7464
#
_cell.length_a   1.000
_cell.length_b   1.000
_cell.length_c   1.000
_cell.angle_alpha   90.00
_cell.angle_beta   90.00
_cell.angle_gamma   90.00
#
_symmetry.space_group_name_H-M   'P 1'
#
loop_
_entity.id
_entity.type
_entity.pdbx_description
1 polymer ?
#
loop_
_entity_poly.entity_id
_entity_poly.type
_entity_poly.pdbx_seq_one_letter_code
_entity_poly.pdbx_strand_id
1 'polypeptide(L)'
;RSKKNQIIFTSKKVNSDDKVINLIDNFLEEKNSFIFESVEKGKIKGRYTIFGKNPDKIWEFNNQKSYLITENKKIILKDKPEELIEKIIENFKFDTPKNLPKICSLISGYFSYDAIRYIENIPNKCKNDLNLPDVRLMRPRTVIIHDNLKKEIYFIINIFNDEKISNYQKKFEDIKSELFKLSIQSLIKNLDNKTYKEFNNINIKSNTPKN
;
A
#
# COMPACT_ATOMS: atom_id res chain seq x y z
N ARG A 1 14.40 9.87 21.98
CA ARG A 1 13.40 9.05 21.26
C ARG A 1 12.41 9.99 20.58
N SER A 2 12.40 10.06 19.26
CA SER A 2 11.33 10.75 18.56
C SER A 2 10.01 10.04 18.87
N LYS A 3 9.02 10.77 19.37
CA LYS A 3 7.64 10.24 19.55
C LYS A 3 6.85 10.23 18.23
N LYS A 4 7.48 10.59 17.12
CA LYS A 4 6.85 10.75 15.81
C LYS A 4 7.32 9.65 14.88
N ASN A 5 6.44 9.29 13.95
CA ASN A 5 6.80 8.45 12.81
C ASN A 5 7.86 9.16 11.95
N GLN A 6 8.75 8.39 11.35
CA GLN A 6 9.87 8.89 10.54
C GLN A 6 9.80 8.36 9.11
N ILE A 7 10.36 9.12 8.18
CA ILE A 7 10.45 8.77 6.76
C ILE A 7 11.92 8.84 6.34
N ILE A 8 12.42 7.75 5.78
CA ILE A 8 13.73 7.70 5.12
C ILE A 8 13.48 7.46 3.64
N PHE A 9 14.10 8.25 2.77
CA PHE A 9 13.84 8.16 1.34
C PHE A 9 15.04 8.47 0.48
N THR A 10 14.99 8.03 -0.78
CA THR A 10 15.82 8.47 -1.88
C THR A 10 14.97 8.71 -3.12
N SER A 11 15.45 9.49 -4.08
CA SER A 11 14.74 9.70 -5.33
C SER A 11 15.64 9.63 -6.55
N LYS A 12 15.06 9.35 -7.71
CA LYS A 12 15.75 9.31 -9.00
C LYS A 12 14.89 9.92 -10.09
N LYS A 13 15.52 10.62 -11.03
CA LYS A 13 14.88 11.02 -12.28
C LYS A 13 14.68 9.84 -13.21
N VAL A 14 13.57 9.83 -13.91
CA VAL A 14 13.16 8.78 -14.87
C VAL A 14 12.95 9.43 -16.23
N ASN A 15 13.62 8.90 -17.25
CA ASN A 15 13.54 9.45 -18.59
C ASN A 15 12.39 8.89 -19.44
N SER A 16 11.75 7.78 -19.03
CA SER A 16 10.64 7.15 -19.74
C SER A 16 9.67 6.44 -18.78
N ASP A 17 8.40 6.36 -19.19
CA ASP A 17 7.35 5.69 -18.42
C ASP A 17 7.53 4.16 -18.40
N ASP A 18 8.21 3.59 -19.40
CA ASP A 18 8.46 2.15 -19.52
C ASP A 18 9.21 1.54 -18.34
N LYS A 19 10.02 2.34 -17.65
CA LYS A 19 10.76 1.90 -16.45
C LYS A 19 9.89 1.67 -15.23
N VAL A 20 8.72 2.32 -15.18
CA VAL A 20 7.78 2.19 -14.07
C VAL A 20 7.00 0.89 -14.17
N ILE A 21 6.64 0.47 -15.40
CA ILE A 21 5.94 -0.78 -15.66
C ILE A 21 6.75 -1.99 -15.16
N ASN A 22 8.08 -1.96 -15.32
CA ASN A 22 8.94 -3.04 -14.84
C ASN A 22 8.99 -3.17 -13.31
N LEU A 23 8.66 -2.10 -12.57
CA LEU A 23 8.49 -2.15 -11.12
C LEU A 23 7.20 -2.87 -10.73
N ILE A 24 6.16 -2.77 -11.54
CA ILE A 24 4.86 -3.39 -11.29
C ILE A 24 4.98 -4.90 -11.15
N ASP A 25 5.67 -5.55 -12.08
CA ASP A 25 5.85 -7.01 -12.08
C ASP A 25 6.49 -7.52 -10.79
N ASN A 26 7.48 -6.78 -10.26
CA ASN A 26 8.16 -7.15 -9.02
C ASN A 26 7.28 -7.00 -7.77
N PHE A 27 6.31 -6.07 -7.82
CA PHE A 27 5.43 -5.80 -6.68
C PHE A 27 4.23 -6.75 -6.62
N LEU A 28 3.73 -7.21 -7.76
CA LEU A 28 2.57 -8.10 -7.83
C LEU A 28 2.84 -9.50 -7.27
N GLU A 29 4.10 -9.94 -7.24
CA GLU A 29 4.48 -11.24 -6.71
C GLU A 29 4.54 -11.29 -5.17
N GLU A 30 4.52 -10.14 -4.49
CA GLU A 30 4.63 -10.08 -3.03
C GLU A 30 3.25 -10.04 -2.35
N LYS A 31 3.07 -10.88 -1.33
CA LYS A 31 1.85 -10.83 -0.49
C LYS A 31 1.72 -9.47 0.19
N ASN A 32 0.48 -9.00 0.32
CA ASN A 32 0.16 -7.72 0.97
C ASN A 32 0.87 -6.52 0.31
N SER A 33 0.95 -6.54 -1.01
CA SER A 33 1.34 -5.41 -1.83
C SER A 33 0.13 -4.79 -2.52
N PHE A 34 0.28 -3.54 -2.96
CA PHE A 34 -0.74 -2.85 -3.76
C PHE A 34 -0.13 -1.88 -4.73
N ILE A 35 -0.88 -1.58 -5.78
CA ILE A 35 -0.56 -0.56 -6.78
C ILE A 35 -1.80 0.30 -6.96
N PHE A 36 -1.63 1.62 -6.86
CA PHE A 36 -2.63 2.59 -7.25
C PHE A 36 -2.10 3.36 -8.45
N GLU A 37 -2.73 3.13 -9.59
CA GLU A 37 -2.41 3.82 -10.83
C GLU A 37 -3.64 4.61 -11.30
N SER A 38 -3.42 5.86 -11.67
CA SER A 38 -4.47 6.64 -12.31
C SER A 38 -4.28 6.63 -13.83
N VAL A 39 -5.31 6.22 -14.54
CA VAL A 39 -5.31 6.10 -16.00
C VAL A 39 -5.39 7.48 -16.69
N GLU A 40 -5.91 8.51 -16.00
CA GLU A 40 -5.98 9.86 -16.56
C GLU A 40 -4.59 10.52 -16.55
N LYS A 41 -4.00 10.71 -17.74
CA LYS A 41 -2.76 11.47 -17.94
C LYS A 41 -3.06 12.97 -17.88
N GLY A 42 -3.07 13.55 -16.67
CA GLY A 42 -3.33 14.97 -16.47
C GLY A 42 -2.38 15.64 -15.50
N LYS A 43 -2.27 16.99 -15.55
CA LYS A 43 -1.44 17.76 -14.62
C LYS A 43 -1.93 17.69 -13.17
N ILE A 44 -3.20 17.39 -12.94
CA ILE A 44 -3.85 17.36 -11.62
C ILE A 44 -4.34 15.95 -11.29
N LYS A 45 -5.03 15.28 -12.22
CA LYS A 45 -5.48 13.90 -12.08
C LYS A 45 -4.48 12.97 -12.76
N GLY A 46 -4.20 11.82 -12.17
CA GLY A 46 -3.25 10.85 -12.74
C GLY A 46 -1.78 11.20 -12.55
N ARG A 47 -1.47 12.11 -11.61
CA ARG A 47 -0.09 12.53 -11.37
C ARG A 47 0.78 11.43 -10.78
N TYR A 48 0.24 10.62 -9.88
CA TYR A 48 1.02 9.67 -9.12
C TYR A 48 0.63 8.24 -9.42
N THR A 49 1.63 7.38 -9.56
CA THR A 49 1.51 5.93 -9.43
C THR A 49 2.15 5.54 -8.10
N ILE A 50 1.43 4.82 -7.25
CA ILE A 50 1.85 4.51 -5.88
C ILE A 50 1.89 3.00 -5.71
N PHE A 51 3.02 2.52 -5.20
CA PHE A 51 3.24 1.13 -4.84
C PHE A 51 3.48 1.04 -3.34
N GLY A 52 2.91 0.04 -2.69
CA GLY A 52 3.19 -0.22 -1.29
C GLY A 52 3.35 -1.69 -1.01
N LYS A 53 4.25 -2.03 -0.08
CA LYS A 53 4.52 -3.40 0.37
C LYS A 53 5.07 -3.46 1.79
N ASN A 54 5.31 -4.69 2.25
CA ASN A 54 5.87 -4.97 3.58
C ASN A 54 5.11 -4.25 4.70
N PRO A 55 3.78 -4.41 4.82
CA PRO A 55 3.05 -3.78 5.90
C PRO A 55 3.52 -4.35 7.24
N ASP A 56 3.78 -3.46 8.21
CA ASP A 56 4.09 -3.87 9.58
C ASP A 56 2.84 -4.24 10.37
N LYS A 57 1.70 -3.66 9.98
CA LYS A 57 0.38 -3.93 10.55
C LYS A 57 -0.69 -4.00 9.47
N ILE A 58 -1.58 -4.96 9.63
CA ILE A 58 -2.81 -5.08 8.86
C ILE A 58 -3.96 -5.18 9.86
N TRP A 59 -4.98 -4.36 9.69
CA TRP A 59 -6.22 -4.44 10.46
C TRP A 59 -7.31 -5.03 9.59
N GLU A 60 -7.99 -6.03 10.13
CA GLU A 60 -9.17 -6.62 9.52
C GLU A 60 -10.36 -6.47 10.46
N PHE A 61 -11.50 -6.11 9.89
CA PHE A 61 -12.74 -5.98 10.61
C PHE A 61 -13.76 -6.90 9.97
N ASN A 62 -14.41 -7.72 10.78
CA ASN A 62 -15.40 -8.66 10.30
C ASN A 62 -16.40 -8.97 11.42
N ASN A 63 -17.70 -8.89 11.13
CA ASN A 63 -18.77 -9.20 12.08
C ASN A 63 -18.57 -8.51 13.45
N GLN A 64 -18.37 -7.20 13.47
CA GLN A 64 -18.17 -6.38 14.69
C GLN A 64 -16.91 -6.74 15.50
N LYS A 65 -16.01 -7.54 14.95
CA LYS A 65 -14.73 -7.88 15.57
C LYS A 65 -13.58 -7.23 14.84
N SER A 66 -12.62 -6.76 15.62
CA SER A 66 -11.39 -6.13 15.16
C SER A 66 -10.21 -7.08 15.31
N TYR A 67 -9.41 -7.22 14.27
CA TYR A 67 -8.22 -8.07 14.24
C TYR A 67 -7.00 -7.24 13.85
N LEU A 68 -5.88 -7.51 14.50
CA LEU A 68 -4.57 -7.02 14.09
C LEU A 68 -3.72 -8.21 13.60
N ILE A 69 -3.18 -8.07 12.40
CA ILE A 69 -2.25 -9.02 11.80
C ILE A 69 -0.88 -8.34 11.72
N THR A 70 0.12 -9.03 12.24
CA THR A 70 1.53 -8.71 12.11
C THR A 70 2.23 -9.90 11.46
N GLU A 71 3.54 -9.80 11.15
CA GLU A 71 4.29 -10.89 10.49
C GLU A 71 4.00 -12.29 11.05
N ASN A 72 3.84 -12.41 12.37
CA ASN A 72 3.80 -13.71 13.05
C ASN A 72 2.49 -14.02 13.77
N LYS A 73 1.53 -13.07 13.81
CA LYS A 73 0.34 -13.25 14.67
C LYS A 73 -0.89 -12.54 14.11
N LYS A 74 -2.03 -13.21 14.24
CA LYS A 74 -3.36 -12.61 14.16
C LYS A 74 -3.96 -12.58 15.54
N ILE A 75 -4.26 -11.41 16.08
CA ILE A 75 -4.82 -11.20 17.40
C ILE A 75 -6.15 -10.47 17.31
N ILE A 76 -7.07 -10.82 18.21
CA ILE A 76 -8.34 -10.10 18.36
C ILE A 76 -8.10 -8.90 19.25
N LEU A 77 -8.57 -7.75 18.80
CA LEU A 77 -8.54 -6.50 19.58
C LEU A 77 -9.87 -6.31 20.33
N LYS A 78 -9.82 -5.59 21.43
CA LYS A 78 -11.00 -5.32 22.26
C LYS A 78 -11.84 -4.16 21.74
N ASP A 79 -11.22 -3.25 21.01
CA ASP A 79 -11.90 -2.07 20.46
C ASP A 79 -12.87 -2.48 19.37
N LYS A 80 -14.00 -1.79 19.30
CA LYS A 80 -14.94 -1.92 18.19
C LYS A 80 -14.35 -1.37 16.90
N PRO A 81 -14.85 -1.83 15.72
CA PRO A 81 -14.33 -1.39 14.42
C PRO A 81 -14.26 0.12 14.25
N GLU A 82 -15.36 0.84 14.54
CA GLU A 82 -15.46 2.29 14.41
C GLU A 82 -14.44 3.02 15.29
N GLU A 83 -14.37 2.67 16.57
CA GLU A 83 -13.43 3.28 17.52
C GLU A 83 -11.96 3.03 17.12
N LEU A 84 -11.67 1.83 16.61
CA LEU A 84 -10.32 1.48 16.22
C LEU A 84 -9.91 2.19 14.93
N ILE A 85 -10.80 2.36 13.96
CA ILE A 85 -10.53 3.10 12.73
C ILE A 85 -10.18 4.55 13.06
N GLU A 86 -10.95 5.21 13.94
CA GLU A 86 -10.63 6.57 14.41
C GLU A 86 -9.25 6.64 15.06
N LYS A 87 -8.93 5.71 15.98
CA LYS A 87 -7.61 5.64 16.63
C LYS A 87 -6.47 5.43 15.63
N ILE A 88 -6.68 4.60 14.60
CA ILE A 88 -5.69 4.36 13.55
C ILE A 88 -5.40 5.66 12.81
N ILE A 89 -6.43 6.40 12.41
CA ILE A 89 -6.31 7.67 11.67
C ILE A 89 -5.64 8.75 12.54
N GLU A 90 -6.08 8.91 13.79
CA GLU A 90 -5.54 9.91 14.72
C GLU A 90 -4.06 9.70 15.02
N ASN A 91 -3.63 8.44 15.14
CA ASN A 91 -2.24 8.08 15.44
C ASN A 91 -1.34 8.06 14.21
N PHE A 92 -1.91 8.13 13.00
CA PHE A 92 -1.17 8.12 11.74
C PHE A 92 -0.70 9.51 11.36
N LYS A 93 0.28 10.05 12.12
CA LYS A 93 0.84 11.39 11.91
C LYS A 93 2.30 11.31 11.50
N PHE A 94 2.65 11.99 10.41
CA PHE A 94 4.00 12.13 9.89
C PHE A 94 4.35 13.60 9.65
N ASP A 95 5.59 13.96 9.96
CA ASP A 95 6.17 15.21 9.49
C ASP A 95 6.71 14.97 8.07
N THR A 96 5.92 15.30 7.07
CA THR A 96 6.29 15.10 5.67
C THR A 96 7.40 16.06 5.25
N PRO A 97 8.56 15.57 4.78
CA PRO A 97 9.60 16.41 4.22
C PRO A 97 9.08 17.26 3.04
N LYS A 98 9.51 18.53 2.94
CA LYS A 98 9.02 19.49 1.92
C LYS A 98 9.22 19.03 0.47
N ASN A 99 10.22 18.20 0.22
CA ASN A 99 10.59 17.68 -1.09
C ASN A 99 9.88 16.36 -1.46
N LEU A 100 9.08 15.80 -0.55
CA LEU A 100 8.27 14.60 -0.82
C LEU A 100 6.81 14.96 -1.16
N PRO A 101 6.15 14.15 -1.99
CA PRO A 101 4.70 14.20 -2.12
C PRO A 101 4.01 13.95 -0.77
N LYS A 102 2.89 14.64 -0.49
CA LYS A 102 2.14 14.44 0.77
C LYS A 102 1.66 13.00 0.99
N ILE A 103 1.49 12.25 -0.10
CA ILE A 103 1.11 10.83 -0.08
C ILE A 103 2.26 9.86 0.19
N CYS A 104 3.43 10.36 0.60
CA CYS A 104 4.62 9.55 0.90
C CYS A 104 4.43 8.56 2.05
N SER A 105 3.41 8.77 2.86
CA SER A 105 2.98 7.84 3.89
C SER A 105 1.46 7.74 3.84
N LEU A 106 0.94 6.52 3.87
CA LEU A 106 -0.49 6.25 3.74
C LEU A 106 -0.90 4.96 4.46
N ILE A 107 -2.18 4.85 4.74
CA ILE A 107 -2.85 3.60 5.05
C ILE A 107 -3.63 3.21 3.80
N SER A 108 -3.47 1.98 3.35
CA SER A 108 -4.09 1.44 2.14
C SER A 108 -5.02 0.29 2.48
N GLY A 109 -6.08 0.14 1.72
CA GLY A 109 -7.00 -0.96 1.91
C GLY A 109 -8.34 -0.73 1.24
N TYR A 110 -9.35 -1.45 1.73
CA TYR A 110 -10.71 -1.33 1.22
C TYR A 110 -11.73 -1.33 2.36
N PHE A 111 -12.85 -0.71 2.08
CA PHE A 111 -14.11 -0.84 2.80
C PHE A 111 -15.09 -1.54 1.85
N SER A 112 -15.62 -2.70 2.28
CA SER A 112 -16.67 -3.38 1.53
C SER A 112 -18.00 -2.63 1.71
N TYR A 113 -19.00 -3.00 0.92
CA TYR A 113 -20.35 -2.46 1.11
C TYR A 113 -20.89 -2.74 2.52
N ASP A 114 -20.58 -3.91 3.09
CA ASP A 114 -21.05 -4.32 4.42
C ASP A 114 -20.42 -3.54 5.58
N ALA A 115 -19.36 -2.76 5.34
CA ALA A 115 -18.80 -1.85 6.35
C ALA A 115 -19.82 -0.82 6.86
N ILE A 116 -20.87 -0.51 6.09
CA ILE A 116 -21.98 0.36 6.51
C ILE A 116 -22.67 -0.16 7.78
N ARG A 117 -22.64 -1.48 8.05
CA ARG A 117 -23.23 -2.10 9.23
C ARG A 117 -22.54 -1.75 10.54
N TYR A 118 -21.37 -1.11 10.48
CA TYR A 118 -20.70 -0.56 11.66
C TYR A 118 -21.30 0.79 12.09
N ILE A 119 -22.04 1.42 11.19
CA ILE A 119 -22.64 2.76 11.39
C ILE A 119 -24.17 2.66 11.47
N GLU A 120 -24.77 1.81 10.63
CA GLU A 120 -26.22 1.68 10.50
C GLU A 120 -26.70 0.26 10.82
N ASN A 121 -27.88 0.18 11.43
CA ASN A 121 -28.52 -1.10 11.71
C ASN A 121 -29.26 -1.63 10.47
N ILE A 122 -28.52 -2.24 9.56
CA ILE A 122 -29.05 -2.82 8.31
C ILE A 122 -29.14 -4.35 8.43
N PRO A 123 -30.27 -4.99 8.02
CA PRO A 123 -30.41 -6.43 8.07
C PRO A 123 -29.36 -7.17 7.25
N ASN A 124 -28.73 -8.19 7.84
CA ASN A 124 -27.78 -9.05 7.14
C ASN A 124 -28.50 -10.24 6.52
N LYS A 125 -29.04 -10.05 5.32
CA LYS A 125 -29.81 -11.09 4.59
C LYS A 125 -28.98 -11.79 3.51
N CYS A 126 -27.84 -11.22 3.11
CA CYS A 126 -27.00 -11.77 2.07
C CYS A 126 -26.04 -12.83 2.63
N LYS A 127 -25.84 -13.92 1.89
CA LYS A 127 -24.86 -14.94 2.22
C LYS A 127 -23.45 -14.43 1.95
N ASN A 128 -22.59 -14.47 2.96
CA ASN A 128 -21.17 -14.19 2.77
C ASN A 128 -20.43 -15.49 2.36
N ASP A 129 -20.37 -15.75 1.07
CA ASP A 129 -19.72 -16.93 0.48
C ASP A 129 -18.22 -16.70 0.18
N LEU A 130 -17.80 -15.45 0.06
CA LEU A 130 -16.40 -15.10 -0.20
C LEU A 130 -15.54 -15.08 1.07
N ASN A 131 -16.15 -15.00 2.25
CA ASN A 131 -15.45 -14.89 3.55
C ASN A 131 -14.38 -13.78 3.61
N LEU A 132 -14.61 -12.68 2.88
CA LEU A 132 -13.73 -11.53 2.92
C LEU A 132 -14.04 -10.65 4.15
N PRO A 133 -13.05 -9.98 4.73
CA PRO A 133 -13.29 -8.98 5.76
C PRO A 133 -14.15 -7.82 5.24
N ASP A 134 -14.98 -7.25 6.11
CA ASP A 134 -15.78 -6.05 5.78
C ASP A 134 -14.88 -4.84 5.51
N VAL A 135 -13.78 -4.75 6.26
CA VAL A 135 -12.74 -3.75 6.06
C VAL A 135 -11.37 -4.39 6.22
N ARG A 136 -10.46 -4.07 5.34
CA ARG A 136 -9.05 -4.45 5.47
C ARG A 136 -8.18 -3.24 5.20
N LEU A 137 -7.40 -2.84 6.19
CA LEU A 137 -6.47 -1.71 6.13
C LEU A 137 -5.05 -2.20 6.38
N MET A 138 -4.07 -1.71 5.62
CA MET A 138 -2.67 -2.03 5.82
C MET A 138 -1.82 -0.78 5.94
N ARG A 139 -0.78 -0.86 6.76
CA ARG A 139 0.21 0.20 6.97
C ARG A 139 1.53 -0.19 6.30
N PRO A 140 1.76 0.21 5.04
CA PRO A 140 2.94 -0.20 4.29
C PRO A 140 4.20 0.44 4.86
N ARG A 141 5.24 -0.36 5.06
CA ARG A 141 6.57 0.11 5.43
C ARG A 141 7.28 0.70 4.22
N THR A 142 7.23 -0.01 3.10
CA THR A 142 7.87 0.39 1.86
C THR A 142 6.85 1.00 0.92
N VAL A 143 7.11 2.23 0.48
CA VAL A 143 6.26 2.94 -0.49
C VAL A 143 7.15 3.43 -1.63
N ILE A 144 6.73 3.22 -2.86
CA ILE A 144 7.37 3.80 -4.05
C ILE A 144 6.34 4.69 -4.74
N ILE A 145 6.75 5.91 -5.07
CA ILE A 145 5.89 6.87 -5.74
C ILE A 145 6.55 7.32 -7.03
N HIS A 146 5.89 7.13 -8.15
CA HIS A 146 6.24 7.77 -9.40
C HIS A 146 5.43 9.05 -9.56
N ASP A 147 6.11 10.18 -9.63
CA ASP A 147 5.53 11.48 -9.97
C ASP A 147 5.65 11.68 -11.49
N ASN A 148 4.56 11.42 -12.21
CA ASN A 148 4.47 11.54 -13.67
C ASN A 148 4.75 12.97 -14.17
N LEU A 149 4.44 13.98 -13.37
CA LEU A 149 4.67 15.37 -13.72
C LEU A 149 6.16 15.75 -13.59
N LYS A 150 6.79 15.36 -12.48
CA LYS A 150 8.20 15.65 -12.22
C LYS A 150 9.15 14.67 -12.91
N LYS A 151 8.65 13.55 -13.44
CA LYS A 151 9.44 12.44 -13.96
C LYS A 151 10.47 11.96 -12.92
N GLU A 152 9.97 11.71 -11.71
CA GLU A 152 10.79 11.31 -10.57
C GLU A 152 10.16 10.16 -9.81
N ILE A 153 10.99 9.18 -9.43
CA ILE A 153 10.58 8.08 -8.57
C ILE A 153 11.18 8.29 -7.18
N TYR A 154 10.33 8.19 -6.16
CA TYR A 154 10.69 8.23 -4.76
C TYR A 154 10.61 6.83 -4.18
N PHE A 155 11.67 6.39 -3.51
CA PHE A 155 11.74 5.15 -2.74
C PHE A 155 11.74 5.52 -1.27
N ILE A 156 10.75 5.04 -0.53
CA ILE A 156 10.42 5.51 0.80
C ILE A 156 10.32 4.33 1.75
N ILE A 157 10.94 4.43 2.91
CA ILE A 157 10.73 3.50 4.02
C ILE A 157 10.23 4.27 5.23
N ASN A 158 9.06 3.86 5.71
CA ASN A 158 8.41 4.39 6.89
C ASN A 158 8.88 3.65 8.14
N ILE A 159 9.22 4.40 9.19
CA ILE A 159 9.53 3.89 10.52
C ILE A 159 8.45 4.39 11.45
N PHE A 160 7.75 3.47 12.10
CA PHE A 160 6.64 3.82 12.96
C PHE A 160 7.11 3.97 14.42
N ASN A 161 6.54 4.94 15.12
CA ASN A 161 6.93 5.29 16.50
C ASN A 161 6.62 4.20 17.53
N ASP A 162 5.73 3.27 17.19
CA ASP A 162 5.34 2.12 18.01
C ASP A 162 6.20 0.86 17.74
N GLU A 163 7.18 0.95 16.84
CA GLU A 163 8.14 -0.13 16.62
C GLU A 163 9.14 -0.25 17.79
N LYS A 164 9.36 -1.51 18.21
CA LYS A 164 10.42 -1.81 19.19
C LYS A 164 11.75 -1.97 18.46
N ILE A 165 12.55 -0.92 18.44
CA ILE A 165 13.86 -0.94 17.81
C ILE A 165 14.93 -1.09 18.91
N SER A 166 15.62 -2.23 18.93
CA SER A 166 16.69 -2.53 19.89
C SER A 166 17.99 -1.82 19.55
N ASN A 167 18.33 -1.71 18.27
CA ASN A 167 19.52 -1.04 17.75
C ASN A 167 19.17 -0.13 16.57
N TYR A 168 19.17 1.18 16.84
CA TYR A 168 18.81 2.19 15.83
C TYR A 168 19.84 2.30 14.71
N GLN A 169 21.13 2.17 15.03
CA GLN A 169 22.19 2.29 14.03
C GLN A 169 22.14 1.13 13.03
N LYS A 170 22.02 -0.09 13.53
CA LYS A 170 21.83 -1.27 12.67
C LYS A 170 20.58 -1.13 11.82
N LYS A 171 19.44 -0.74 12.41
CA LYS A 171 18.19 -0.53 11.69
C LYS A 171 18.33 0.50 10.56
N PHE A 172 19.08 1.58 10.81
CA PHE A 172 19.32 2.62 9.82
C PHE A 172 20.16 2.11 8.64
N GLU A 173 21.22 1.33 8.91
CA GLU A 173 22.05 0.73 7.85
C GLU A 173 21.28 -0.31 7.04
N ASP A 174 20.43 -1.13 7.68
CA ASP A 174 19.55 -2.07 7.00
C ASP A 174 18.61 -1.34 6.04
N ILE A 175 18.01 -0.22 6.46
CA ILE A 175 17.12 0.61 5.66
C ILE A 175 17.88 1.26 4.49
N LYS A 176 19.08 1.77 4.70
CA LYS A 176 19.92 2.31 3.62
C LYS A 176 20.21 1.25 2.56
N SER A 177 20.56 0.05 3.00
CA SER A 177 20.81 -1.09 2.11
C SER A 177 19.56 -1.47 1.31
N GLU A 178 18.38 -1.48 1.96
CA GLU A 178 17.10 -1.77 1.30
C GLU A 178 16.76 -0.69 0.26
N LEU A 179 16.85 0.59 0.60
CA LEU A 179 16.62 1.69 -0.34
C LEU A 179 17.57 1.63 -1.54
N PHE A 180 18.84 1.31 -1.31
CA PHE A 180 19.83 1.14 -2.36
C PHE A 180 19.44 0.00 -3.31
N LYS A 181 19.10 -1.18 -2.77
CA LYS A 181 18.64 -2.34 -3.56
C LYS A 181 17.39 -2.00 -4.38
N LEU A 182 16.36 -1.39 -3.79
CA LEU A 182 15.15 -0.98 -4.48
C LEU A 182 15.46 -0.01 -5.63
N SER A 183 16.35 0.93 -5.40
CA SER A 183 16.73 1.93 -6.39
C SER A 183 17.54 1.36 -7.56
N ILE A 184 18.31 0.27 -7.36
CA ILE A 184 19.06 -0.43 -8.40
C ILE A 184 18.18 -1.41 -9.17
N GLN A 185 17.37 -2.21 -8.47
CA GLN A 185 16.48 -3.19 -9.11
C GLN A 185 15.55 -2.54 -10.15
N SER A 186 15.17 -1.28 -9.92
CA SER A 186 14.43 -0.50 -10.91
C SER A 186 15.20 -0.20 -12.20
N LEU A 187 16.54 -0.34 -12.20
CA LEU A 187 17.40 -0.07 -13.35
C LEU A 187 17.82 -1.34 -14.10
N ILE A 188 18.00 -2.46 -13.40
CA ILE A 188 18.64 -3.68 -13.95
C ILE A 188 17.67 -4.47 -14.81
N LYS A 189 16.38 -4.52 -14.51
CA LYS A 189 15.39 -5.27 -15.31
C LYS A 189 15.11 -4.72 -16.73
N ASN A 190 15.73 -3.61 -17.11
CA ASN A 190 15.64 -3.10 -18.49
C ASN A 190 16.47 -3.90 -19.51
N LEU A 191 17.21 -4.93 -19.11
CA LEU A 191 18.07 -5.70 -20.01
C LEU A 191 17.44 -7.02 -20.47
N ASP A 192 16.42 -7.51 -19.80
CA ASP A 192 15.70 -8.71 -20.22
C ASP A 192 14.41 -8.32 -20.93
N ASN A 193 14.45 -8.37 -22.28
CA ASN A 193 13.26 -8.30 -23.14
C ASN A 193 12.32 -9.47 -22.84
N LYS A 194 11.53 -9.38 -21.76
CA LYS A 194 10.30 -10.18 -21.66
C LYS A 194 9.31 -9.57 -22.64
N THR A 195 9.23 -10.18 -23.82
CA THR A 195 8.11 -10.00 -24.76
C THR A 195 6.82 -10.14 -23.96
N TYR A 196 6.05 -9.05 -23.87
CA TYR A 196 4.65 -9.10 -23.42
C TYR A 196 3.95 -10.15 -24.29
N LYS A 197 3.51 -11.25 -23.70
CA LYS A 197 2.51 -12.09 -24.33
C LYS A 197 1.27 -11.24 -24.43
N GLU A 198 0.94 -10.81 -25.64
CA GLU A 198 -0.35 -10.19 -25.92
C GLU A 198 -1.42 -11.12 -25.36
N PHE A 199 -2.22 -10.62 -24.43
CA PHE A 199 -3.44 -11.29 -23.97
C PHE A 199 -4.49 -11.20 -25.06
N ASN A 200 -4.21 -11.89 -26.18
CA ASN A 200 -5.20 -12.11 -27.22
C ASN A 200 -6.18 -13.17 -26.71
N ASN A 201 -7.43 -12.80 -26.55
CA ASN A 201 -8.58 -13.63 -26.20
C ASN A 201 -8.80 -13.93 -24.70
N ILE A 202 -9.07 -12.91 -23.91
CA ILE A 202 -9.80 -13.09 -22.67
C ILE A 202 -11.31 -13.21 -23.02
N ASN A 203 -11.83 -14.41 -22.97
CA ASN A 203 -13.26 -14.66 -23.12
C ASN A 203 -13.94 -14.28 -21.79
N ILE A 204 -14.34 -13.00 -21.64
CA ILE A 204 -15.07 -12.54 -20.47
C ILE A 204 -16.49 -13.08 -20.54
N LYS A 205 -16.79 -14.11 -19.77
CA LYS A 205 -18.16 -14.58 -19.55
C LYS A 205 -18.79 -13.71 -18.48
N SER A 206 -19.75 -12.88 -18.84
CA SER A 206 -20.59 -12.15 -17.90
C SER A 206 -21.71 -13.06 -17.41
N ASN A 207 -21.96 -13.10 -16.11
CA ASN A 207 -23.11 -13.77 -15.49
C ASN A 207 -24.40 -12.94 -15.61
N THR A 208 -24.35 -11.76 -16.19
CA THR A 208 -25.53 -10.92 -16.45
C THR A 208 -26.15 -11.34 -17.77
N PRO A 209 -27.44 -11.72 -17.79
CA PRO A 209 -28.13 -11.97 -19.07
C PRO A 209 -28.10 -10.67 -19.87
N LYS A 210 -27.77 -10.79 -21.15
CA LYS A 210 -27.95 -9.69 -22.11
C LYS A 210 -29.45 -9.48 -22.26
N ASN A 211 -29.98 -8.33 -21.82
CA ASN A 211 -31.27 -7.84 -22.22
C ASN A 211 -31.22 -7.39 -23.69
#